data_7d9532731593425376a0116ddbb8ed62
#
_entry.id   7d9532731593425376a0116ddbb8ed62
#
_cell.length_a   1.000
_cell.length_b   1.000
_cell.length_c   1.000
_cell.angle_alpha   90.00
_cell.angle_beta   90.00
_cell.angle_gamma   90.00
#
_symmetry.space_group_name_H-M   'P 1'
#
loop_
_entity.id
_entity.type
_entity.pdbx_description
1 polymer ?
#
loop_
_entity_poly.entity_id
_entity_poly.type
_entity_poly.pdbx_seq_one_letter_code
_entity_poly.pdbx_strand_id
1 'polypeptide(L)'
;PTLLRRQRQMCIRDRYLLFEEVEAVKDWSTEMQHKLPLLRDVDSSYYLRQEKFGFNLGPYERTCRAHWAQPDDPMPEDFSFQLYPDDLDRLEWYIEDALARVPLLGEAGVSKVINGPIPYAPDGLPLIGPMPGVPNAFEACVFTFGIAQAGGAGKVLSEWLIEGETEWDMWSCDPRRYTNYTDHDYCVAKGMEIYGHEYAMHFPWHEWPAGRNKKLSPAHDQIVKKGGQMGAYNGWE
;
A
#
# COMPACT_ATOMS: atom_id res chain seq x y z
N PRO A 1 -17.12 -6.52 18.69
CA PRO A 1 -16.11 -7.25 17.89
C PRO A 1 -16.15 -6.85 16.40
N THR A 2 -17.33 -6.58 15.84
CA THR A 2 -17.48 -6.26 14.40
C THR A 2 -16.97 -4.84 14.03
N LEU A 3 -17.08 -3.88 14.91
CA LEU A 3 -16.58 -2.51 14.72
C LEU A 3 -15.05 -2.45 14.67
N LEU A 4 -14.35 -3.21 15.51
CA LEU A 4 -12.89 -3.27 15.52
C LEU A 4 -12.27 -3.82 14.24
N ARG A 5 -13.02 -4.56 13.43
CA ARG A 5 -12.54 -5.18 12.18
C ARG A 5 -12.55 -4.24 10.99
N ARG A 6 -13.58 -3.39 10.88
CA ARG A 6 -13.65 -2.35 9.85
C ARG A 6 -12.57 -1.27 10.02
N GLN A 7 -11.97 -1.18 11.22
CA GLN A 7 -10.97 -0.16 11.57
C GLN A 7 -9.53 -0.52 11.20
N ARG A 8 -9.25 -1.75 10.74
CA ARG A 8 -7.89 -2.22 10.47
C ARG A 8 -7.43 -2.07 9.03
N GLN A 9 -8.28 -1.55 8.18
CA GLN A 9 -7.94 -1.25 6.78
C GLN A 9 -8.42 0.15 6.44
N MET A 10 -7.62 0.86 5.67
CA MET A 10 -7.98 2.15 5.12
C MET A 10 -8.05 2.07 3.61
N CYS A 11 -9.10 2.65 3.04
CA CYS A 11 -9.19 2.83 1.60
C CYS A 11 -8.40 4.08 1.23
N ILE A 12 -7.26 3.89 0.60
CA ILE A 12 -6.44 4.98 0.08
C ILE A 12 -6.84 5.19 -1.38
N ARG A 13 -6.86 6.45 -1.80
CA ARG A 13 -7.10 6.80 -3.20
C ARG A 13 -5.82 6.59 -3.99
N ASP A 14 -5.79 5.53 -4.77
CA ASP A 14 -4.66 5.14 -5.62
C ASP A 14 -4.89 5.49 -7.08
N ARG A 15 -3.82 5.81 -7.82
CA ARG A 15 -3.90 6.22 -9.22
C ARG A 15 -2.75 5.70 -10.04
N TYR A 16 -3.03 5.45 -11.32
CA TYR A 16 -2.00 5.32 -12.32
C TYR A 16 -2.48 5.86 -13.68
N LEU A 17 -1.52 6.24 -14.50
CA LEU A 17 -1.71 6.84 -15.81
C LEU A 17 -1.27 5.89 -16.90
N LEU A 18 -2.15 5.68 -17.87
CA LEU A 18 -1.79 5.01 -19.11
C LEU A 18 -1.51 6.07 -20.17
N PHE A 19 -0.35 6.00 -20.80
CA PHE A 19 0.04 6.84 -21.89
C PHE A 19 -0.27 6.17 -23.23
N GLU A 20 -0.45 6.98 -24.26
CA GLU A 20 -0.58 6.52 -25.64
C GLU A 20 0.66 5.78 -26.11
N GLU A 21 0.54 5.08 -27.24
CA GLU A 21 1.66 4.35 -27.82
C GLU A 21 2.72 5.30 -28.37
N VAL A 22 3.99 4.95 -28.21
CA VAL A 22 5.17 5.67 -28.68
C VAL A 22 5.90 4.79 -29.67
N GLU A 23 6.16 5.31 -30.89
CA GLU A 23 6.78 4.51 -31.97
C GLU A 23 8.15 3.98 -31.57
N ALA A 24 8.96 4.77 -30.86
CA ALA A 24 10.28 4.32 -30.38
C ALA A 24 10.18 3.13 -29.41
N VAL A 25 9.12 3.03 -28.59
CA VAL A 25 8.89 1.87 -27.70
C VAL A 25 8.48 0.66 -28.50
N LYS A 26 7.70 0.84 -29.56
CA LYS A 26 7.28 -0.23 -30.45
C LYS A 26 8.47 -0.80 -31.23
N ASP A 27 9.32 0.08 -31.78
CA ASP A 27 10.53 -0.30 -32.49
C ASP A 27 11.49 -1.07 -31.58
N TRP A 28 11.77 -0.54 -30.38
CA TRP A 28 12.54 -1.24 -29.36
C TRP A 28 12.01 -2.65 -29.07
N SER A 29 10.70 -2.74 -28.79
CA SER A 29 10.08 -4.03 -28.42
C SER A 29 10.12 -5.02 -29.55
N THR A 30 10.05 -4.56 -30.80
CA THR A 30 10.13 -5.40 -32.00
C THR A 30 11.54 -5.88 -32.24
N GLU A 31 12.55 -5.03 -32.09
CA GLU A 31 13.95 -5.37 -32.26
C GLU A 31 14.46 -6.28 -31.14
N MET A 32 14.20 -5.92 -29.89
CA MET A 32 14.74 -6.61 -28.72
C MET A 32 13.96 -7.86 -28.32
N GLN A 33 12.74 -8.04 -28.82
CA GLN A 33 11.82 -9.14 -28.50
C GLN A 33 11.48 -9.24 -26.99
N HIS A 34 11.60 -8.14 -26.23
CA HIS A 34 11.22 -8.05 -24.83
C HIS A 34 10.78 -6.62 -24.46
N LYS A 35 10.11 -6.48 -23.33
CA LYS A 35 9.68 -5.18 -22.81
C LYS A 35 10.87 -4.39 -22.24
N LEU A 36 10.70 -3.07 -22.18
CA LEU A 36 11.59 -2.20 -21.42
C LEU A 36 11.66 -2.63 -19.94
N PRO A 37 12.80 -2.45 -19.27
CA PRO A 37 12.89 -2.65 -17.85
C PRO A 37 11.88 -1.79 -17.07
N LEU A 38 11.39 -2.32 -15.95
CA LEU A 38 10.59 -1.53 -15.02
C LEU A 38 11.49 -0.54 -14.29
N LEU A 39 11.14 0.74 -14.34
CA LEU A 39 11.77 1.78 -13.55
C LEU A 39 10.98 1.96 -12.25
N ARG A 40 11.69 2.06 -11.14
CA ARG A 40 11.14 2.43 -9.85
C ARG A 40 11.95 3.60 -9.30
N ASP A 41 11.33 4.77 -9.20
CA ASP A 41 11.93 5.95 -8.59
C ASP A 41 11.60 5.97 -7.10
N VAL A 42 12.62 5.79 -6.27
CA VAL A 42 12.47 5.71 -4.81
C VAL A 42 12.42 7.08 -4.14
N ASP A 43 12.99 8.10 -4.80
CA ASP A 43 12.99 9.47 -4.27
C ASP A 43 11.64 10.14 -4.49
N SER A 44 11.04 9.92 -5.67
CA SER A 44 9.74 10.48 -6.05
C SER A 44 8.57 9.52 -5.81
N SER A 45 8.85 8.27 -5.40
CA SER A 45 7.86 7.24 -5.05
C SER A 45 6.87 6.93 -6.17
N TYR A 46 7.39 6.59 -7.36
CA TYR A 46 6.58 6.08 -8.47
C TYR A 46 7.26 4.92 -9.18
N TYR A 47 6.47 4.17 -9.92
CA TYR A 47 6.98 3.23 -10.92
C TYR A 47 6.59 3.68 -12.33
N LEU A 48 7.44 3.32 -13.29
CA LEU A 48 7.16 3.45 -14.71
C LEU A 48 7.44 2.13 -15.40
N ARG A 49 6.48 1.61 -16.12
CA ARG A 49 6.62 0.38 -16.89
C ARG A 49 6.02 0.50 -18.27
N GLN A 50 6.52 -0.31 -19.17
CA GLN A 50 5.90 -0.44 -20.49
C GLN A 50 4.54 -1.14 -20.39
N GLU A 51 3.53 -0.56 -21.03
CA GLU A 51 2.21 -1.16 -21.23
C GLU A 51 1.88 -1.14 -22.73
N LYS A 52 1.80 -2.33 -23.35
CA LYS A 52 1.80 -2.47 -24.81
C LYS A 52 3.01 -1.74 -25.43
N PHE A 53 2.81 -0.69 -26.19
CA PHE A 53 3.84 0.18 -26.76
C PHE A 53 3.86 1.59 -26.17
N GLY A 54 3.10 1.82 -25.12
CA GLY A 54 3.12 3.03 -24.32
C GLY A 54 3.69 2.78 -22.93
N PHE A 55 3.31 3.64 -21.99
CA PHE A 55 3.77 3.58 -20.60
C PHE A 55 2.62 3.54 -19.61
N ASN A 56 2.90 2.98 -18.45
CA ASN A 56 2.08 3.07 -17.26
C ASN A 56 2.92 3.70 -16.15
N LEU A 57 2.51 4.89 -15.70
CA LEU A 57 3.09 5.61 -14.59
C LEU A 57 2.17 5.47 -13.36
N GLY A 58 2.69 4.92 -12.27
CA GLY A 58 1.94 4.73 -11.02
C GLY A 58 2.67 5.37 -9.84
N PRO A 59 2.28 6.60 -9.45
CA PRO A 59 2.83 7.26 -8.29
C PRO A 59 2.16 6.77 -7.00
N TYR A 60 2.94 6.71 -5.92
CA TYR A 60 2.45 6.56 -4.55
C TYR A 60 2.51 7.92 -3.86
N GLU A 61 1.38 8.60 -3.83
CA GLU A 61 1.32 10.00 -3.40
C GLU A 61 1.61 10.14 -1.90
N ARG A 62 2.66 10.91 -1.55
CA ARG A 62 3.02 11.19 -0.15
C ARG A 62 1.94 11.97 0.59
N THR A 63 1.12 12.71 -0.13
CA THR A 63 -0.03 13.47 0.40
C THR A 63 -1.35 12.79 0.07
N CYS A 64 -1.38 11.47 0.12
CA CYS A 64 -2.57 10.68 -0.15
C CYS A 64 -3.72 11.01 0.81
N ARG A 65 -4.93 10.58 0.43
CA ARG A 65 -6.13 10.72 1.28
C ARG A 65 -6.74 9.36 1.57
N ALA A 66 -7.05 9.14 2.83
CA ALA A 66 -7.93 8.04 3.21
C ALA A 66 -9.38 8.42 2.88
N HIS A 67 -10.10 7.53 2.20
CA HIS A 67 -11.52 7.66 1.89
C HIS A 67 -12.33 6.74 2.79
N TRP A 68 -13.56 7.17 3.07
CA TRP A 68 -14.49 6.40 3.92
C TRP A 68 -13.91 6.06 5.29
N ALA A 69 -13.05 6.95 5.76
CA ALA A 69 -12.35 6.80 7.01
C ALA A 69 -13.07 7.47 8.18
N GLN A 70 -14.05 8.33 7.92
CA GLN A 70 -14.77 9.05 8.95
C GLN A 70 -16.21 8.54 9.07
N PRO A 71 -16.85 8.66 10.23
CA PRO A 71 -18.24 8.25 10.42
C PRO A 71 -19.23 8.98 9.53
N ASP A 72 -18.92 10.22 9.16
CA ASP A 72 -19.71 11.08 8.29
C ASP A 72 -19.35 10.96 6.80
N ASP A 73 -18.34 10.15 6.47
CA ASP A 73 -17.93 9.80 5.10
C ASP A 73 -17.95 8.26 4.93
N PRO A 74 -19.11 7.60 5.00
CA PRO A 74 -19.19 6.17 4.78
C PRO A 74 -19.07 5.81 3.30
N MET A 75 -18.55 4.61 3.03
CA MET A 75 -18.57 4.09 1.67
C MET A 75 -20.02 4.01 1.16
N PRO A 76 -20.30 4.58 -0.04
CA PRO A 76 -21.63 4.47 -0.63
C PRO A 76 -22.05 3.00 -0.80
N GLU A 77 -23.32 2.69 -0.52
CA GLU A 77 -23.84 1.32 -0.58
C GLU A 77 -23.80 0.72 -2.00
N ASP A 78 -23.89 1.59 -3.00
CA ASP A 78 -23.86 1.24 -4.42
C ASP A 78 -22.47 1.30 -5.04
N PHE A 79 -21.41 1.59 -4.26
CA PHE A 79 -20.04 1.64 -4.76
C PHE A 79 -19.52 0.23 -5.05
N SER A 80 -19.71 -0.20 -6.30
CA SER A 80 -19.26 -1.50 -6.80
C SER A 80 -18.82 -1.37 -8.24
N PHE A 81 -17.66 -1.92 -8.59
CA PHE A 81 -17.08 -1.87 -9.94
C PHE A 81 -16.94 -0.44 -10.51
N GLN A 82 -16.72 0.52 -9.66
CA GLN A 82 -16.61 1.93 -10.00
C GLN A 82 -15.19 2.44 -9.73
N LEU A 83 -14.81 3.48 -10.47
CA LEU A 83 -13.61 4.27 -10.24
C LEU A 83 -14.02 5.66 -9.78
N TYR A 84 -13.10 6.37 -9.14
CA TYR A 84 -13.27 7.79 -8.87
C TYR A 84 -13.15 8.61 -10.16
N PRO A 85 -13.71 9.83 -10.20
CA PRO A 85 -13.43 10.78 -11.27
C PRO A 85 -11.93 11.04 -11.42
N ASP A 86 -11.53 11.36 -12.63
CA ASP A 86 -10.17 11.75 -12.96
C ASP A 86 -9.75 12.98 -12.16
N ASP A 87 -8.48 13.05 -11.77
CA ASP A 87 -7.92 14.13 -10.99
C ASP A 87 -6.42 14.17 -11.29
N LEU A 88 -6.06 14.86 -12.36
CA LEU A 88 -4.69 14.99 -12.84
C LEU A 88 -3.87 16.01 -12.06
N ASP A 89 -4.52 17.04 -11.50
CA ASP A 89 -3.84 18.16 -10.84
C ASP A 89 -2.91 17.68 -9.71
N ARG A 90 -3.32 16.64 -8.97
CA ARG A 90 -2.50 16.06 -7.90
C ARG A 90 -1.32 15.23 -8.41
N LEU A 91 -1.32 14.88 -9.68
CA LEU A 91 -0.27 14.06 -10.31
C LEU A 91 0.72 14.91 -11.11
N GLU A 92 0.48 16.20 -11.27
CA GLU A 92 1.29 17.12 -12.07
C GLU A 92 2.77 16.99 -11.74
N TRP A 93 3.12 17.11 -10.47
CA TRP A 93 4.52 16.98 -10.03
C TRP A 93 5.16 15.63 -10.39
N TYR A 94 4.40 14.53 -10.26
CA TYR A 94 4.93 13.19 -10.60
C TYR A 94 5.11 13.01 -12.11
N ILE A 95 4.22 13.63 -12.90
CA ILE A 95 4.31 13.64 -14.35
C ILE A 95 5.55 14.43 -14.79
N GLU A 96 5.75 15.62 -14.23
CA GLU A 96 6.92 16.46 -14.52
C GLU A 96 8.24 15.76 -14.16
N ASP A 97 8.32 15.14 -13.00
CA ASP A 97 9.51 14.40 -12.56
C ASP A 97 9.76 13.17 -13.46
N ALA A 98 8.71 12.44 -13.81
CA ALA A 98 8.82 11.30 -14.72
C ALA A 98 9.24 11.73 -16.14
N LEU A 99 8.76 12.87 -16.64
CA LEU A 99 9.19 13.47 -17.90
C LEU A 99 10.67 13.88 -17.89
N ALA A 100 11.13 14.45 -16.77
CA ALA A 100 12.54 14.80 -16.61
C ALA A 100 13.44 13.54 -16.60
N ARG A 101 12.96 12.44 -16.02
CA ARG A 101 13.67 11.15 -15.95
C ARG A 101 13.62 10.37 -17.27
N VAL A 102 12.48 10.38 -17.93
CA VAL A 102 12.22 9.65 -19.19
C VAL A 102 11.57 10.61 -20.18
N PRO A 103 12.35 11.44 -20.89
CA PRO A 103 11.82 12.45 -21.82
C PRO A 103 10.89 11.90 -22.91
N LEU A 104 11.03 10.62 -23.26
CA LEU A 104 10.20 9.93 -24.23
C LEU A 104 8.70 9.93 -23.85
N LEU A 105 8.37 10.05 -22.55
CA LEU A 105 6.98 10.24 -22.11
C LEU A 105 6.32 11.48 -22.67
N GLY A 106 7.10 12.51 -23.01
CA GLY A 106 6.60 13.76 -23.61
C GLY A 106 6.10 13.62 -25.04
N GLU A 107 6.36 12.49 -25.69
CA GLU A 107 5.88 12.18 -27.04
C GLU A 107 4.46 11.59 -27.04
N ALA A 108 3.93 11.23 -25.87
CA ALA A 108 2.63 10.58 -25.73
C ALA A 108 1.67 11.38 -24.84
N GLY A 109 0.41 11.43 -25.24
CA GLY A 109 -0.68 11.92 -24.39
C GLY A 109 -1.07 10.90 -23.32
N VAL A 110 -1.78 11.35 -22.29
CA VAL A 110 -2.42 10.46 -21.32
C VAL A 110 -3.71 9.90 -21.92
N SER A 111 -3.73 8.61 -22.19
CA SER A 111 -4.89 7.93 -22.78
C SER A 111 -5.96 7.58 -21.75
N LYS A 112 -5.56 7.31 -20.51
CA LYS A 112 -6.50 6.94 -19.45
C LYS A 112 -5.89 7.18 -18.07
N VAL A 113 -6.74 7.67 -17.15
CA VAL A 113 -6.46 7.71 -15.72
C VAL A 113 -7.23 6.58 -15.05
N ILE A 114 -6.56 5.78 -14.23
CA ILE A 114 -7.21 4.82 -13.34
C ILE A 114 -7.10 5.37 -11.93
N ASN A 115 -8.22 5.59 -11.29
CA ASN A 115 -8.32 6.24 -10.00
C ASN A 115 -9.34 5.48 -9.14
N GLY A 116 -8.88 4.76 -8.15
CA GLY A 116 -9.73 3.89 -7.36
C GLY A 116 -9.26 3.70 -5.93
N PRO A 117 -10.09 3.07 -5.07
CA PRO A 117 -9.69 2.75 -3.71
C PRO A 117 -8.79 1.52 -3.68
N ILE A 118 -7.69 1.61 -2.93
CA ILE A 118 -6.84 0.47 -2.59
C ILE A 118 -6.86 0.27 -1.07
N PRO A 119 -7.03 -0.95 -0.57
CA PRO A 119 -7.02 -1.20 0.87
C PRO A 119 -5.59 -1.26 1.41
N TYR A 120 -5.34 -0.55 2.51
CA TYR A 120 -4.07 -0.60 3.24
C TYR A 120 -4.28 -0.96 4.70
N ALA A 121 -3.50 -1.91 5.19
CA ALA A 121 -3.32 -2.14 6.61
C ALA A 121 -2.27 -1.16 7.17
N PRO A 122 -2.22 -0.92 8.49
CA PRO A 122 -1.26 0.00 9.09
C PRO A 122 0.22 -0.33 8.86
N ASP A 123 0.53 -1.56 8.50
CA ASP A 123 1.89 -2.04 8.19
C ASP A 123 2.07 -2.38 6.69
N GLY A 124 1.05 -2.16 5.86
CA GLY A 124 1.08 -2.47 4.43
C GLY A 124 0.98 -3.96 4.10
N LEU A 125 0.89 -4.85 5.09
CA LEU A 125 0.84 -6.28 4.89
C LEU A 125 -0.60 -6.81 4.92
N PRO A 126 -0.92 -7.87 4.14
CA PRO A 126 -2.27 -8.44 4.13
C PRO A 126 -2.65 -9.08 5.47
N LEU A 127 -3.94 -9.34 5.62
CA LEU A 127 -4.50 -10.10 6.73
C LEU A 127 -4.81 -11.51 6.24
N ILE A 128 -4.06 -12.51 6.71
CA ILE A 128 -4.22 -13.91 6.31
C ILE A 128 -4.19 -14.78 7.56
N GLY A 129 -5.28 -15.46 7.88
CA GLY A 129 -5.34 -16.39 9.00
C GLY A 129 -6.62 -16.32 9.83
N PRO A 130 -6.58 -16.82 11.07
CA PRO A 130 -7.74 -16.87 11.93
C PRO A 130 -8.27 -15.48 12.30
N MET A 131 -9.57 -15.30 12.19
CA MET A 131 -10.21 -14.04 12.57
C MET A 131 -10.20 -13.85 14.09
N PRO A 132 -9.66 -12.71 14.60
CA PRO A 132 -9.63 -12.47 16.04
C PRO A 132 -11.03 -12.47 16.67
N GLY A 133 -11.22 -13.29 17.69
CA GLY A 133 -12.47 -13.37 18.46
C GLY A 133 -13.67 -14.01 17.75
N VAL A 134 -13.44 -14.71 16.64
CA VAL A 134 -14.49 -15.51 15.97
C VAL A 134 -13.97 -16.91 15.72
N PRO A 135 -14.41 -17.90 16.51
CA PRO A 135 -14.02 -19.28 16.31
C PRO A 135 -14.40 -19.79 14.90
N ASN A 136 -13.53 -20.59 14.31
CA ASN A 136 -13.72 -21.22 12.99
C ASN A 136 -13.96 -20.23 11.84
N ALA A 137 -13.55 -18.97 11.99
CA ALA A 137 -13.59 -17.99 10.92
C ALA A 137 -12.17 -17.59 10.56
N PHE A 138 -11.91 -17.46 9.26
CA PHE A 138 -10.64 -17.08 8.70
C PHE A 138 -10.81 -15.90 7.74
N GLU A 139 -9.76 -15.13 7.56
CA GLU A 139 -9.75 -14.02 6.62
C GLU A 139 -8.50 -14.06 5.74
N ALA A 140 -8.67 -13.64 4.50
CA ALA A 140 -7.59 -13.34 3.56
C ALA A 140 -8.01 -12.08 2.81
N CYS A 141 -7.52 -10.93 3.26
CA CYS A 141 -7.95 -9.63 2.75
C CYS A 141 -6.87 -8.56 2.89
N VAL A 142 -7.18 -7.35 2.42
CA VAL A 142 -6.27 -6.18 2.44
C VAL A 142 -5.00 -6.43 1.62
N PHE A 143 -5.15 -6.99 0.44
CA PHE A 143 -4.05 -7.22 -0.49
C PHE A 143 -3.79 -5.97 -1.33
N THR A 144 -2.64 -5.34 -1.15
CA THR A 144 -2.18 -4.24 -2.01
C THR A 144 -1.64 -4.78 -3.33
N PHE A 145 -0.97 -5.93 -3.29
CA PHE A 145 -0.43 -6.65 -4.46
C PHE A 145 -1.18 -7.97 -4.71
N GLY A 146 -2.51 -7.90 -4.77
CA GLY A 146 -3.39 -9.07 -4.73
C GLY A 146 -3.02 -10.20 -5.70
N ILE A 147 -2.78 -9.89 -6.98
CA ILE A 147 -2.44 -10.91 -7.98
C ILE A 147 -1.11 -11.60 -7.64
N ALA A 148 -0.09 -10.84 -7.23
CA ALA A 148 1.21 -11.39 -6.89
C ALA A 148 1.20 -12.24 -5.61
N GLN A 149 0.34 -11.90 -4.66
CA GLN A 149 0.28 -12.55 -3.34
C GLN A 149 -0.74 -13.70 -3.28
N ALA A 150 -1.69 -13.78 -4.22
CA ALA A 150 -2.84 -14.69 -4.15
C ALA A 150 -2.45 -16.17 -4.03
N GLY A 151 -1.44 -16.62 -4.77
CA GLY A 151 -1.01 -18.03 -4.74
C GLY A 151 -0.46 -18.43 -3.37
N GLY A 152 0.44 -17.62 -2.80
CA GLY A 152 0.99 -17.84 -1.47
C GLY A 152 -0.06 -17.73 -0.37
N ALA A 153 -0.94 -16.73 -0.46
CA ALA A 153 -2.04 -16.56 0.48
C ALA A 153 -2.99 -17.76 0.49
N GLY A 154 -3.30 -18.32 -0.69
CA GLY A 154 -4.14 -19.51 -0.80
C GLY A 154 -3.51 -20.74 -0.13
N LYS A 155 -2.21 -20.97 -0.33
CA LYS A 155 -1.47 -22.05 0.36
C LYS A 155 -1.56 -21.86 1.88
N VAL A 156 -1.16 -20.73 2.39
CA VAL A 156 -1.15 -20.43 3.83
C VAL A 156 -2.53 -20.57 4.45
N LEU A 157 -3.57 -20.04 3.78
CA LEU A 157 -4.94 -20.14 4.28
C LEU A 157 -5.43 -21.59 4.32
N SER A 158 -5.06 -22.40 3.32
CA SER A 158 -5.42 -23.82 3.32
C SER A 158 -4.74 -24.61 4.45
N GLU A 159 -3.49 -24.31 4.77
CA GLU A 159 -2.77 -24.90 5.91
C GLU A 159 -3.48 -24.55 7.23
N TRP A 160 -3.80 -23.26 7.45
CA TRP A 160 -4.59 -22.83 8.60
C TRP A 160 -5.91 -23.57 8.76
N LEU A 161 -6.62 -23.81 7.63
CA LEU A 161 -7.93 -24.47 7.63
C LEU A 161 -7.85 -25.98 7.90
N ILE A 162 -6.82 -26.64 7.39
CA ILE A 162 -6.71 -28.11 7.41
C ILE A 162 -5.88 -28.56 8.61
N GLU A 163 -4.72 -27.94 8.82
CA GLU A 163 -3.74 -28.39 9.82
C GLU A 163 -3.85 -27.59 11.16
N GLY A 164 -4.48 -26.42 11.12
CA GLY A 164 -4.56 -25.50 12.27
C GLY A 164 -3.31 -24.67 12.51
N GLU A 165 -2.26 -24.87 11.74
CA GLU A 165 -1.00 -24.14 11.76
C GLU A 165 -0.42 -24.03 10.35
N THR A 166 0.60 -23.20 10.17
CA THR A 166 1.27 -22.97 8.88
C THR A 166 2.71 -23.49 8.93
N GLU A 167 3.20 -23.96 7.77
CA GLU A 167 4.60 -24.38 7.63
C GLU A 167 5.59 -23.23 7.91
N TRP A 168 5.20 -22.01 7.56
CA TRP A 168 6.04 -20.81 7.74
C TRP A 168 5.54 -19.93 8.87
N ASP A 169 6.43 -19.16 9.46
CA ASP A 169 6.05 -18.11 10.40
C ASP A 169 5.30 -16.99 9.65
N MET A 170 3.99 -16.97 9.86
CA MET A 170 3.06 -16.01 9.23
C MET A 170 2.66 -14.87 10.16
N TRP A 171 3.38 -14.66 11.27
CA TRP A 171 3.05 -13.61 12.23
C TRP A 171 2.85 -12.24 11.59
N SER A 172 3.67 -11.89 10.62
CA SER A 172 3.58 -10.59 9.92
C SER A 172 2.31 -10.40 9.10
N CYS A 173 1.60 -11.50 8.74
CA CYS A 173 0.32 -11.47 8.04
C CYS A 173 -0.86 -11.89 8.92
N ASP A 174 -0.61 -12.46 10.10
CA ASP A 174 -1.65 -12.92 11.00
C ASP A 174 -2.50 -11.75 11.51
N PRO A 175 -3.83 -11.77 11.34
CA PRO A 175 -4.71 -10.71 11.83
C PRO A 175 -4.62 -10.44 13.34
N ARG A 176 -4.15 -11.43 14.12
CA ARG A 176 -3.98 -11.34 15.57
C ARG A 176 -2.79 -10.47 15.99
N ARG A 177 -1.91 -10.07 15.04
CA ARG A 177 -0.81 -9.12 15.28
C ARG A 177 -1.31 -7.75 15.73
N TYR A 178 -2.54 -7.41 15.38
CA TYR A 178 -3.17 -6.18 15.81
C TYR A 178 -3.96 -6.37 17.10
N THR A 179 -3.74 -5.47 18.04
CA THR A 179 -4.40 -5.45 19.34
C THR A 179 -5.10 -4.10 19.58
N ASN A 180 -5.40 -3.77 20.82
CA ASN A 180 -6.15 -2.57 21.18
C ASN A 180 -5.46 -1.23 20.82
N TYR A 181 -4.16 -1.24 20.53
CA TYR A 181 -3.43 -0.03 20.14
C TYR A 181 -3.78 0.44 18.72
N THR A 182 -4.31 -0.44 17.87
CA THR A 182 -4.72 -0.13 16.51
C THR A 182 -6.14 0.45 16.50
N ASP A 183 -6.28 1.63 17.08
CA ASP A 183 -7.51 2.43 16.98
C ASP A 183 -7.69 3.01 15.57
N HIS A 184 -8.82 3.64 15.34
CA HIS A 184 -9.16 4.23 14.06
C HIS A 184 -8.10 5.24 13.59
N ASP A 185 -7.73 6.19 14.44
CA ASP A 185 -6.79 7.26 14.09
C ASP A 185 -5.39 6.71 13.78
N TYR A 186 -4.96 5.68 14.52
CA TYR A 186 -3.74 4.95 14.22
C TYR A 186 -3.79 4.32 12.81
N CYS A 187 -4.88 3.64 12.49
CA CYS A 187 -5.04 2.97 11.20
C CYS A 187 -5.05 3.98 10.05
N VAL A 188 -5.74 5.12 10.19
CA VAL A 188 -5.75 6.19 9.19
C VAL A 188 -4.34 6.74 8.99
N ALA A 189 -3.70 7.18 10.07
CA ALA A 189 -2.38 7.80 9.99
C ALA A 189 -1.31 6.86 9.43
N LYS A 190 -1.26 5.61 9.92
CA LYS A 190 -0.29 4.61 9.46
C LYS A 190 -0.58 4.13 8.04
N GLY A 191 -1.84 3.92 7.68
CA GLY A 191 -2.19 3.52 6.31
C GLY A 191 -1.75 4.57 5.28
N MET A 192 -1.99 5.84 5.55
CA MET A 192 -1.54 6.95 4.69
C MET A 192 -0.02 7.05 4.62
N GLU A 193 0.67 6.92 5.75
CA GLU A 193 2.13 6.95 5.83
C GLU A 193 2.76 5.81 5.02
N ILE A 194 2.32 4.58 5.24
CA ILE A 194 2.84 3.39 4.53
C ILE A 194 2.60 3.49 3.02
N TYR A 195 1.40 3.90 2.60
CA TYR A 195 1.12 4.11 1.18
C TYR A 195 2.08 5.14 0.56
N GLY A 196 2.22 6.30 1.17
CA GLY A 196 3.08 7.37 0.63
C GLY A 196 4.58 7.01 0.60
N HIS A 197 4.98 5.98 1.33
CA HIS A 197 6.37 5.52 1.41
C HIS A 197 6.57 4.11 0.85
N GLU A 198 5.63 3.60 0.04
CA GLU A 198 5.68 2.23 -0.52
C GLU A 198 7.00 1.92 -1.23
N TYR A 199 7.59 2.91 -1.92
CA TYR A 199 8.88 2.76 -2.61
C TYR A 199 10.03 3.51 -1.94
N ALA A 200 9.80 4.13 -0.80
CA ALA A 200 10.86 4.84 -0.09
C ALA A 200 11.92 3.87 0.44
N MET A 201 13.18 4.28 0.37
CA MET A 201 14.25 3.52 1.00
C MET A 201 14.22 3.73 2.52
N HIS A 202 14.26 2.62 3.25
CA HIS A 202 14.37 2.64 4.70
C HIS A 202 15.85 2.72 5.10
N PHE A 203 16.32 3.91 5.41
CA PHE A 203 17.67 4.10 5.94
C PHE A 203 17.75 3.65 7.41
N PRO A 204 18.89 3.14 7.85
CA PRO A 204 19.09 2.81 9.26
C PRO A 204 18.77 4.02 10.16
N TRP A 205 18.11 3.75 11.28
CA TRP A 205 17.73 4.75 12.30
C TRP A 205 16.65 5.75 11.86
N HIS A 206 16.07 5.57 10.69
CA HIS A 206 14.93 6.37 10.27
C HIS A 206 13.64 5.76 10.82
N GLU A 207 12.91 6.55 11.61
CA GLU A 207 11.62 6.17 12.18
C GLU A 207 10.50 7.03 11.59
N TRP A 208 9.45 6.37 11.17
CA TRP A 208 8.29 7.06 10.64
C TRP A 208 7.45 7.70 11.75
N PRO A 209 6.96 8.94 11.57
CA PRO A 209 6.33 9.70 12.64
C PRO A 209 4.90 9.26 13.01
N ALA A 210 4.15 8.61 12.10
CA ALA A 210 2.76 8.29 12.38
C ALA A 210 2.60 7.16 13.42
N GLY A 211 1.57 7.26 14.23
CA GLY A 211 1.15 6.21 15.15
C GLY A 211 2.10 5.93 16.32
N ARG A 212 2.99 6.89 16.65
CA ARG A 212 3.95 6.76 17.76
C ARG A 212 3.27 6.80 19.14
N ASN A 213 3.94 6.26 20.13
CA ASN A 213 3.53 6.28 21.55
C ASN A 213 2.21 5.56 21.85
N LYS A 214 1.82 4.57 21.04
CA LYS A 214 0.57 3.81 21.26
C LYS A 214 0.76 2.60 22.17
N LYS A 215 1.95 2.03 22.20
CA LYS A 215 2.26 0.83 22.98
C LYS A 215 3.69 0.93 23.50
N LEU A 216 3.81 1.31 24.77
CA LEU A 216 5.11 1.61 25.39
C LEU A 216 5.62 0.44 26.21
N SER A 217 6.91 0.16 26.08
CA SER A 217 7.58 -0.79 26.97
C SER A 217 7.66 -0.25 28.40
N PRO A 218 7.71 -1.09 29.42
CA PRO A 218 7.88 -0.63 30.81
C PRO A 218 9.15 0.19 31.04
N ALA A 219 10.14 0.08 30.17
CA ALA A 219 11.41 0.81 30.25
C ALA A 219 11.42 2.11 29.44
N HIS A 220 10.41 2.38 28.63
CA HIS A 220 10.34 3.50 27.68
C HIS A 220 10.76 4.84 28.32
N ASP A 221 10.06 5.26 29.37
CA ASP A 221 10.31 6.56 30.00
C ASP A 221 11.73 6.68 30.60
N GLN A 222 12.27 5.59 31.10
CA GLN A 222 13.62 5.56 31.64
C GLN A 222 14.67 5.70 30.55
N ILE A 223 14.45 5.06 29.40
CA ILE A 223 15.32 5.13 28.24
C ILE A 223 15.33 6.57 27.69
N VAL A 224 14.14 7.15 27.47
CA VAL A 224 13.97 8.52 26.98
C VAL A 224 14.64 9.53 27.94
N LYS A 225 14.45 9.41 29.25
CA LYS A 225 15.10 10.26 30.26
C LYS A 225 16.63 10.21 30.20
N LYS A 226 17.20 9.11 29.73
CA LYS A 226 18.63 8.94 29.53
C LYS A 226 19.14 9.38 28.15
N GLY A 227 18.25 9.98 27.33
CA GLY A 227 18.59 10.45 25.97
C GLY A 227 18.53 9.37 24.90
N GLY A 228 17.90 8.22 25.20
CA GLY A 228 17.68 7.17 24.21
C GLY A 228 16.62 7.59 23.19
N GLN A 229 16.81 7.17 21.95
CA GLN A 229 15.80 7.27 20.88
C GLN A 229 15.04 5.95 20.80
N MET A 230 13.71 6.05 20.69
CA MET A 230 12.85 4.89 20.58
C MET A 230 12.49 4.64 19.10
N GLY A 231 12.53 3.36 18.71
CA GLY A 231 12.02 2.89 17.43
C GLY A 231 10.72 2.13 17.62
N ALA A 232 9.82 2.20 16.64
CA ALA A 232 8.55 1.47 16.68
C ALA A 232 8.69 0.11 16.00
N TYR A 233 8.37 -0.96 16.73
CA TYR A 233 8.30 -2.32 16.20
C TYR A 233 7.01 -3.01 16.63
N ASN A 234 6.18 -3.39 15.66
CA ASN A 234 4.84 -3.96 15.91
C ASN A 234 4.01 -3.13 16.91
N GLY A 235 4.10 -1.81 16.78
CA GLY A 235 3.43 -0.85 17.64
C GLY A 235 4.10 -0.63 19.01
N TRP A 236 5.11 -1.38 19.38
CA TRP A 236 5.88 -1.19 20.62
C TRP A 236 7.02 -0.19 20.46
N GLU A 237 7.23 0.59 21.52
CA GLU A 237 8.38 1.48 21.69
C GLU A 237 9.01 1.30 23.07
#